data_11826c9a041e449965c7ea5f648315b4
#
_entry.id   11826c9a041e449965c7ea5f648315b4
#
_cell.length_a   1.000
_cell.length_b   1.000
_cell.length_c   1.000
_cell.angle_alpha   90.00
_cell.angle_beta   90.00
_cell.angle_gamma   90.00
#
_symmetry.space_group_name_H-M   'P 1'
#
loop_
_entity.id
_entity.type
_entity.pdbx_description
1 polymer ?
#
loop_
_entity_poly.entity_id
_entity_poly.type
_entity_poly.pdbx_seq_one_letter_code
_entity_poly.pdbx_strand_id
1 'polypeptide(L)'
;MECLKNKLIILIFFLLIGCSSIPSNTANSCSIFDERYLWYKHTKKVEQKWGTPIYIQLAIIKMESDFDWLAKPARKKIFKVIPFKRPSSSFGYSQAVKGTWEQYKKETGNKLATRVRFRDSVDFIGWYTNKTESILKISKKNAFKQYLAYHEGWGNYKHYKKIKK
;
A
#
# COMPACT_ATOMS: atom_id res chain seq x y z
N MET A 1 -19.43 -35.42 24.30
CA MET A 1 -18.16 -34.87 23.78
C MET A 1 -18.29 -34.19 22.39
N GLU A 2 -19.18 -34.62 21.50
CA GLU A 2 -19.40 -34.00 20.18
C GLU A 2 -19.98 -32.58 20.25
N CYS A 3 -20.91 -32.31 21.18
CA CYS A 3 -21.53 -31.00 21.32
C CYS A 3 -20.50 -29.89 21.70
N LEU A 4 -19.46 -30.23 22.45
CA LEU A 4 -18.38 -29.30 22.83
C LEU A 4 -17.44 -29.03 21.65
N LYS A 5 -17.15 -30.03 20.83
CA LYS A 5 -16.35 -29.88 19.60
C LYS A 5 -17.03 -28.99 18.58
N ASN A 6 -18.34 -29.16 18.39
CA ASN A 6 -19.12 -28.31 17.45
C ASN A 6 -19.17 -26.84 17.93
N LYS A 7 -19.33 -26.59 19.24
CA LYS A 7 -19.29 -25.22 19.78
C LYS A 7 -17.92 -24.57 19.63
N LEU A 8 -16.85 -25.34 19.80
CA LEU A 8 -15.47 -24.85 19.64
C LEU A 8 -15.17 -24.54 18.17
N ILE A 9 -15.63 -25.36 17.22
CA ILE A 9 -15.48 -25.11 15.78
C ILE A 9 -16.25 -23.88 15.35
N ILE A 10 -17.47 -23.66 15.84
CA ILE A 10 -18.26 -22.47 15.55
C ILE A 10 -17.58 -21.23 16.12
N LEU A 11 -17.04 -21.28 17.35
CA LEU A 11 -16.30 -20.18 17.95
C LEU A 11 -15.05 -19.79 17.17
N ILE A 12 -14.30 -20.79 16.67
CA ILE A 12 -13.12 -20.57 15.83
C ILE A 12 -13.50 -19.94 14.48
N PHE A 13 -14.64 -20.36 13.89
CA PHE A 13 -15.14 -19.79 12.63
C PHE A 13 -15.54 -18.33 12.80
N PHE A 14 -16.14 -17.92 13.93
CA PHE A 14 -16.45 -16.52 14.24
C PHE A 14 -15.21 -15.63 14.45
N LEU A 15 -14.11 -16.20 14.95
CA LEU A 15 -12.86 -15.45 15.14
C LEU A 15 -12.11 -15.18 13.83
N LEU A 16 -12.46 -15.87 12.72
CA LEU A 16 -11.82 -15.69 11.41
C LEU A 16 -12.50 -14.61 10.55
N ILE A 17 -13.64 -14.06 10.95
CA ILE A 17 -14.32 -12.97 10.23
C ILE A 17 -13.75 -11.61 10.68
N GLY A 18 -12.45 -11.49 10.68
CA GLY A 18 -11.76 -10.21 10.69
C GLY A 18 -11.78 -9.61 9.29
N CYS A 19 -12.97 -9.28 8.76
CA CYS A 19 -13.09 -8.61 7.47
C CYS A 19 -12.31 -7.28 7.51
N SER A 20 -11.17 -7.26 6.85
CA SER A 20 -10.50 -6.02 6.45
C SER A 20 -11.31 -5.37 5.33
N SER A 21 -12.52 -4.90 5.67
CA SER A 21 -13.36 -4.17 4.73
C SER A 21 -12.70 -2.84 4.36
N ILE A 22 -12.89 -2.39 3.13
CA ILE A 22 -12.51 -1.03 2.69
C ILE A 22 -13.31 -0.04 3.57
N PRO A 23 -12.69 1.07 4.06
CA PRO A 23 -13.42 2.10 4.79
C PRO A 23 -14.61 2.65 3.99
N SER A 24 -15.70 2.96 4.66
CA SER A 24 -16.94 3.43 4.01
C SER A 24 -16.77 4.76 3.27
N ASN A 25 -15.92 5.64 3.79
CA ASN A 25 -15.58 6.93 3.17
C ASN A 25 -14.06 7.08 3.04
N THR A 26 -13.51 6.63 1.91
CA THR A 26 -12.07 6.70 1.62
C THR A 26 -11.59 8.08 1.18
N ALA A 27 -12.49 9.06 1.03
CA ALA A 27 -12.15 10.44 0.70
C ALA A 27 -11.89 11.31 1.95
N ASN A 28 -12.31 10.85 3.13
CA ASN A 28 -12.17 11.59 4.39
C ASN A 28 -11.24 10.85 5.36
N SER A 29 -10.09 11.45 5.66
CA SER A 29 -9.11 10.86 6.57
C SER A 29 -9.62 10.67 8.00
N CYS A 30 -10.49 11.55 8.51
CA CYS A 30 -11.09 11.40 9.82
C CYS A 30 -11.97 10.16 9.84
N SER A 31 -12.88 10.00 8.86
CA SER A 31 -13.73 8.81 8.75
C SER A 31 -12.92 7.52 8.66
N ILE A 32 -11.81 7.53 7.89
CA ILE A 32 -10.91 6.38 7.80
C ILE A 32 -10.35 6.01 9.19
N PHE A 33 -9.91 7.00 9.96
CA PHE A 33 -9.30 6.76 11.27
C PHE A 33 -10.31 6.44 12.37
N ASP A 34 -11.55 6.95 12.27
CA ASP A 34 -12.65 6.59 13.15
C ASP A 34 -13.01 5.09 12.99
N GLU A 35 -13.10 4.61 11.75
CA GLU A 35 -13.33 3.20 11.46
C GLU A 35 -12.11 2.31 11.72
N ARG A 36 -10.90 2.85 11.59
CA ARG A 36 -9.62 2.14 11.61
C ARG A 36 -8.60 2.83 12.50
N TYR A 37 -8.90 2.97 13.77
CA TYR A 37 -8.04 3.66 14.75
C TYR A 37 -6.57 3.21 14.73
N LEU A 38 -6.29 1.91 14.56
CA LEU A 38 -4.92 1.42 14.46
C LEU A 38 -4.17 1.95 13.23
N TRP A 39 -4.88 2.34 12.17
CA TRP A 39 -4.25 2.92 10.97
C TRP A 39 -3.66 4.29 11.27
N TYR A 40 -4.32 5.10 12.10
CA TYR A 40 -3.73 6.35 12.58
C TYR A 40 -2.40 6.11 13.31
N LYS A 41 -2.36 5.13 14.23
CA LYS A 41 -1.12 4.79 14.94
C LYS A 41 -0.01 4.32 13.99
N HIS A 42 -0.34 3.56 12.96
CA HIS A 42 0.65 3.08 11.98
C HIS A 42 1.17 4.22 11.12
N THR A 43 0.30 5.08 10.58
CA THR A 43 0.70 6.23 9.77
C THR A 43 1.52 7.24 10.57
N LYS A 44 1.17 7.46 11.84
CA LYS A 44 1.92 8.34 12.75
C LYS A 44 3.34 7.83 13.03
N LYS A 45 3.49 6.51 13.25
CA LYS A 45 4.82 5.88 13.39
C LYS A 45 5.68 6.04 12.13
N VAL A 46 5.08 5.92 10.96
CA VAL A 46 5.76 6.11 9.67
C VAL A 46 6.19 7.56 9.49
N GLU A 47 5.33 8.53 9.83
CA GLU A 47 5.67 9.94 9.81
C GLU A 47 6.87 10.25 10.72
N GLN A 48 6.89 9.68 11.93
CA GLN A 48 8.00 9.83 12.87
C GLN A 48 9.30 9.17 12.37
N LYS A 49 9.20 7.99 11.79
CA LYS A 49 10.36 7.19 11.32
C LYS A 49 10.96 7.73 10.02
N TRP A 50 10.13 8.07 9.05
CA TRP A 50 10.56 8.40 7.70
C TRP A 50 10.38 9.88 7.34
N GLY A 51 9.68 10.66 8.16
CA GLY A 51 9.34 12.04 7.89
C GLY A 51 8.29 12.23 6.79
N THR A 52 7.60 11.17 6.39
CA THR A 52 6.56 11.21 5.35
C THR A 52 5.22 11.58 5.98
N PRO A 53 4.65 12.75 5.65
CA PRO A 53 3.38 13.20 6.24
C PRO A 53 2.24 12.19 6.07
N ILE A 54 1.35 12.10 7.06
CA ILE A 54 0.22 11.16 7.06
C ILE A 54 -0.64 11.33 5.80
N TYR A 55 -0.94 12.57 5.40
CA TYR A 55 -1.77 12.85 4.22
C TYR A 55 -1.16 12.32 2.92
N ILE A 56 0.17 12.27 2.80
CA ILE A 56 0.85 11.70 1.62
C ILE A 56 0.73 10.17 1.63
N GLN A 57 0.89 9.54 2.79
CA GLN A 57 0.74 8.09 2.91
C GLN A 57 -0.67 7.65 2.49
N LEU A 58 -1.70 8.35 2.99
CA LEU A 58 -3.10 8.06 2.64
C LEU A 58 -3.41 8.37 1.18
N ALA A 59 -2.91 9.49 0.65
CA ALA A 59 -3.11 9.87 -0.75
C ALA A 59 -2.53 8.82 -1.71
N ILE A 60 -1.33 8.29 -1.43
CA ILE A 60 -0.74 7.22 -2.24
C ILE A 60 -1.62 5.97 -2.18
N ILE A 61 -2.03 5.50 -1.00
CA ILE A 61 -2.90 4.32 -0.88
C ILE A 61 -4.23 4.54 -1.60
N LYS A 62 -4.84 5.72 -1.45
CA LYS A 62 -6.09 6.09 -2.13
C LYS A 62 -5.95 5.95 -3.64
N MET A 63 -4.89 6.49 -4.22
CA MET A 63 -4.65 6.47 -5.67
C MET A 63 -4.26 5.09 -6.19
N GLU A 64 -3.55 4.28 -5.41
CA GLU A 64 -3.03 2.98 -5.84
C GLU A 64 -4.07 1.85 -5.71
N SER A 65 -4.88 1.85 -4.66
CA SER A 65 -5.77 0.72 -4.35
C SER A 65 -7.15 1.11 -3.83
N ASP A 66 -7.40 2.41 -3.59
CA ASP A 66 -8.59 2.86 -2.86
C ASP A 66 -8.80 2.09 -1.54
N PHE A 67 -7.71 1.82 -0.83
CA PHE A 67 -7.70 1.05 0.42
C PHE A 67 -8.11 -0.43 0.28
N ASP A 68 -8.14 -0.97 -0.94
CA ASP A 68 -8.32 -2.41 -1.14
C ASP A 68 -7.00 -3.18 -0.90
N TRP A 69 -7.01 -4.03 0.12
CA TRP A 69 -5.86 -4.86 0.49
C TRP A 69 -5.55 -6.00 -0.49
N LEU A 70 -6.50 -6.37 -1.34
CA LEU A 70 -6.35 -7.40 -2.38
C LEU A 70 -6.25 -6.80 -3.79
N ALA A 71 -6.17 -5.48 -3.93
CA ALA A 71 -6.08 -4.81 -5.22
C ALA A 71 -4.97 -5.41 -6.10
N LYS A 72 -5.31 -5.66 -7.35
CA LYS A 72 -4.40 -6.20 -8.39
C LYS A 72 -4.67 -5.51 -9.71
N PRO A 73 -3.64 -5.29 -10.55
CA PRO A 73 -3.86 -4.80 -11.91
C PRO A 73 -4.81 -5.70 -12.69
N ALA A 74 -5.66 -5.10 -13.51
CA ALA A 74 -6.54 -5.86 -14.40
C ALA A 74 -5.71 -6.78 -15.32
N ARG A 75 -6.25 -7.96 -15.62
CA ARG A 75 -5.62 -8.87 -16.60
C ARG A 75 -5.80 -8.31 -18.01
N LYS A 76 -4.76 -8.33 -18.80
CA LYS A 76 -4.91 -8.15 -20.25
C LYS A 76 -5.80 -9.26 -20.78
N LYS A 77 -6.65 -8.95 -21.77
CA LYS A 77 -7.52 -9.94 -22.43
C LYS A 77 -7.02 -10.17 -23.84
N ILE A 78 -6.91 -11.44 -24.26
CA ILE A 78 -6.69 -11.82 -25.65
C ILE A 78 -8.08 -11.88 -26.30
N PHE A 79 -8.22 -11.30 -27.49
CA PHE A 79 -9.49 -11.17 -28.22
C PHE A 79 -10.62 -10.56 -27.37
N LYS A 80 -10.27 -9.65 -26.40
CA LYS A 80 -11.21 -8.98 -25.47
C LYS A 80 -11.98 -9.91 -24.53
N VAL A 81 -11.83 -11.22 -24.63
CA VAL A 81 -12.61 -12.21 -23.88
C VAL A 81 -11.74 -13.07 -22.95
N ILE A 82 -10.61 -13.59 -23.44
CA ILE A 82 -9.79 -14.57 -22.70
C ILE A 82 -8.83 -13.85 -21.75
N PRO A 83 -8.91 -14.07 -20.41
CA PRO A 83 -7.98 -13.46 -19.47
C PRO A 83 -6.55 -13.95 -19.71
N PHE A 84 -5.61 -13.02 -19.91
CA PHE A 84 -4.19 -13.29 -20.10
C PHE A 84 -3.38 -12.80 -18.90
N LYS A 85 -2.07 -12.66 -19.07
CA LYS A 85 -1.12 -12.26 -18.03
C LYS A 85 -1.41 -10.84 -17.50
N ARG A 86 -1.17 -10.59 -16.21
CA ARG A 86 -1.22 -9.24 -15.63
C ARG A 86 -0.04 -8.42 -16.13
N PRO A 87 -0.24 -7.12 -16.39
CA PRO A 87 0.83 -6.23 -16.89
C PRO A 87 1.92 -5.98 -15.84
N SER A 88 1.60 -6.12 -14.56
CA SER A 88 2.50 -5.84 -13.45
C SER A 88 2.33 -6.86 -12.32
N SER A 89 3.34 -6.99 -11.48
CA SER A 89 3.31 -7.76 -10.21
C SER A 89 2.84 -6.93 -9.01
N SER A 90 2.30 -5.72 -9.25
CA SER A 90 1.79 -4.86 -8.18
C SER A 90 0.64 -5.52 -7.42
N PHE A 91 0.56 -5.26 -6.10
CA PHE A 91 -0.40 -5.93 -5.24
C PHE A 91 -0.63 -5.19 -3.92
N GLY A 92 -1.88 -5.29 -3.40
CA GLY A 92 -2.30 -4.85 -2.09
C GLY A 92 -2.41 -3.33 -1.95
N TYR A 93 -2.45 -2.83 -0.73
CA TYR A 93 -2.66 -1.41 -0.42
C TYR A 93 -1.74 -0.45 -1.19
N SER A 94 -0.46 -0.75 -1.23
CA SER A 94 0.57 0.14 -1.82
C SER A 94 0.83 -0.12 -3.30
N GLN A 95 0.21 -1.10 -3.92
CA GLN A 95 0.47 -1.55 -5.29
C GLN A 95 1.97 -1.71 -5.61
N ALA A 96 2.77 -1.98 -4.57
CA ALA A 96 4.20 -2.21 -4.74
C ALA A 96 4.46 -3.41 -5.66
N VAL A 97 5.34 -3.26 -6.64
CA VAL A 97 5.81 -4.37 -7.48
C VAL A 97 6.75 -5.29 -6.69
N LYS A 98 6.79 -6.59 -7.04
CA LYS A 98 7.54 -7.60 -6.29
C LYS A 98 9.01 -7.22 -6.07
N GLY A 99 9.70 -6.75 -7.10
CA GLY A 99 11.13 -6.38 -7.00
C GLY A 99 11.40 -5.26 -6.00
N THR A 100 10.61 -4.17 -6.06
CA THR A 100 10.74 -3.04 -5.13
C THR A 100 10.34 -3.41 -3.71
N TRP A 101 9.34 -4.32 -3.54
CA TRP A 101 8.97 -4.84 -2.23
C TRP A 101 10.08 -5.67 -1.58
N GLU A 102 10.75 -6.55 -2.34
CA GLU A 102 11.87 -7.32 -1.82
C GLU A 102 13.08 -6.43 -1.50
N GLN A 103 13.33 -5.37 -2.29
CA GLN A 103 14.35 -4.37 -1.97
C GLN A 103 14.04 -3.68 -0.63
N TYR A 104 12.79 -3.23 -0.42
CA TYR A 104 12.36 -2.66 0.86
C TYR A 104 12.61 -3.60 2.03
N LYS A 105 12.20 -4.87 1.91
CA LYS A 105 12.42 -5.88 2.96
C LYS A 105 13.90 -6.07 3.29
N LYS A 106 14.73 -6.12 2.26
CA LYS A 106 16.20 -6.27 2.40
C LYS A 106 16.80 -5.06 3.11
N GLU A 107 16.45 -3.84 2.69
CA GLU A 107 17.05 -2.61 3.22
C GLU A 107 16.57 -2.27 4.64
N THR A 108 15.33 -2.63 4.98
CA THR A 108 14.76 -2.34 6.31
C THR A 108 14.89 -3.47 7.32
N GLY A 109 15.31 -4.67 6.87
CA GLY A 109 15.33 -5.87 7.70
C GLY A 109 13.93 -6.46 8.00
N ASN A 110 12.85 -5.89 7.47
CA ASN A 110 11.48 -6.31 7.74
C ASN A 110 11.08 -7.54 6.89
N LYS A 111 11.72 -8.68 7.16
CA LYS A 111 11.54 -9.92 6.38
C LYS A 111 10.10 -10.43 6.33
N LEU A 112 9.32 -10.19 7.40
CA LEU A 112 7.94 -10.65 7.53
C LEU A 112 6.88 -9.66 7.00
N ALA A 113 7.30 -8.56 6.38
CA ALA A 113 6.37 -7.60 5.80
C ALA A 113 5.56 -8.21 4.66
N THR A 114 4.26 -7.89 4.61
CA THR A 114 3.34 -8.34 3.55
C THR A 114 2.60 -7.16 2.94
N ARG A 115 2.36 -7.22 1.62
CA ARG A 115 1.68 -6.14 0.86
C ARG A 115 0.19 -6.01 1.19
N VAL A 116 -0.38 -6.96 1.91
CA VAL A 116 -1.79 -6.98 2.33
C VAL A 116 -2.03 -6.42 3.72
N ARG A 117 -0.98 -6.15 4.50
CA ARG A 117 -1.12 -5.51 5.81
C ARG A 117 -0.92 -4.02 5.68
N PHE A 118 -1.90 -3.24 6.14
CA PHE A 118 -1.85 -1.78 6.09
C PHE A 118 -0.58 -1.21 6.73
N ARG A 119 -0.21 -1.69 7.93
CA ARG A 119 1.01 -1.30 8.64
C ARG A 119 2.27 -1.41 7.79
N ASP A 120 2.42 -2.53 7.08
CA ASP A 120 3.61 -2.80 6.28
C ASP A 120 3.60 -1.96 4.99
N SER A 121 2.41 -1.73 4.42
CA SER A 121 2.23 -0.92 3.22
C SER A 121 2.53 0.56 3.46
N VAL A 122 2.11 1.14 4.61
CA VAL A 122 2.47 2.52 4.94
C VAL A 122 3.96 2.66 5.29
N ASP A 123 4.59 1.67 5.94
CA ASP A 123 6.03 1.69 6.20
C ASP A 123 6.83 1.62 4.88
N PHE A 124 6.39 0.80 3.92
CA PHE A 124 6.94 0.77 2.57
C PHE A 124 6.83 2.13 1.87
N ILE A 125 5.66 2.79 1.94
CA ILE A 125 5.46 4.14 1.36
C ILE A 125 6.41 5.14 2.01
N GLY A 126 6.58 5.09 3.33
CA GLY A 126 7.54 5.93 4.06
C GLY A 126 8.98 5.72 3.57
N TRP A 127 9.41 4.48 3.46
CA TRP A 127 10.72 4.11 2.91
C TRP A 127 10.89 4.62 1.47
N TYR A 128 9.89 4.41 0.61
CA TYR A 128 9.95 4.81 -0.80
C TYR A 128 10.04 6.32 -0.97
N THR A 129 9.23 7.09 -0.26
CA THR A 129 9.25 8.55 -0.30
C THR A 129 10.53 9.13 0.27
N ASN A 130 11.11 8.49 1.29
CA ASN A 130 12.43 8.84 1.82
C ASN A 130 13.54 8.62 0.77
N LYS A 131 13.52 7.50 0.05
CA LYS A 131 14.44 7.26 -1.08
C LYS A 131 14.20 8.23 -2.23
N THR A 132 12.95 8.56 -2.53
CA THR A 132 12.58 9.55 -3.55
C THR A 132 13.22 10.92 -3.23
N GLU A 133 13.17 11.37 -1.98
CA GLU A 133 13.85 12.61 -1.57
C GLU A 133 15.36 12.52 -1.77
N SER A 134 15.99 11.40 -1.36
CA SER A 134 17.42 11.19 -1.52
C SER A 134 17.86 11.18 -2.99
N ILE A 135 17.14 10.46 -3.84
CA ILE A 135 17.51 10.18 -5.24
C ILE A 135 17.14 11.34 -6.18
N LEU A 136 15.95 11.95 -5.97
CA LEU A 136 15.36 12.93 -6.87
C LEU A 136 15.37 14.35 -6.32
N LYS A 137 15.75 14.52 -5.05
CA LYS A 137 15.71 15.80 -4.32
C LYS A 137 14.29 16.40 -4.28
N ILE A 138 13.28 15.53 -4.16
CA ILE A 138 11.87 15.90 -4.02
C ILE A 138 11.51 15.92 -2.55
N SER A 139 11.09 17.09 -2.04
CA SER A 139 10.62 17.20 -0.65
C SER A 139 9.49 16.19 -0.36
N LYS A 140 9.57 15.52 0.80
CA LYS A 140 8.51 14.60 1.29
C LYS A 140 7.15 15.28 1.45
N LYS A 141 7.10 16.61 1.56
CA LYS A 141 5.86 17.39 1.67
C LYS A 141 5.20 17.69 0.33
N ASN A 142 5.90 17.44 -0.80
CA ASN A 142 5.36 17.68 -2.14
C ASN A 142 4.56 16.46 -2.62
N ALA A 143 3.28 16.40 -2.28
CA ALA A 143 2.41 15.26 -2.57
C ALA A 143 2.37 14.91 -4.05
N PHE A 144 2.20 15.88 -4.95
CA PHE A 144 2.13 15.65 -6.38
C PHE A 144 3.41 15.01 -6.95
N LYS A 145 4.58 15.60 -6.63
CA LYS A 145 5.85 15.08 -7.14
C LYS A 145 6.22 13.73 -6.51
N GLN A 146 5.89 13.52 -5.23
CA GLN A 146 6.09 12.23 -4.55
C GLN A 146 5.21 11.15 -5.17
N TYR A 147 3.93 11.44 -5.42
CA TYR A 147 3.04 10.50 -6.09
C TYR A 147 3.49 10.19 -7.52
N LEU A 148 3.84 11.21 -8.31
CA LEU A 148 4.32 11.02 -9.68
C LEU A 148 5.59 10.14 -9.71
N ALA A 149 6.55 10.37 -8.80
CA ALA A 149 7.74 9.54 -8.69
C ALA A 149 7.44 8.13 -8.21
N TYR A 150 6.39 7.95 -7.38
CA TYR A 150 5.91 6.65 -6.93
C TYR A 150 5.31 5.84 -8.08
N HIS A 151 4.43 6.46 -8.84
CA HIS A 151 3.70 5.85 -9.97
C HIS A 151 4.63 5.48 -11.13
N GLU A 152 5.49 6.41 -11.55
CA GLU A 152 6.40 6.22 -12.69
C GLU A 152 7.66 5.41 -12.32
N GLY A 153 8.03 5.38 -11.06
CA GLY A 153 9.32 4.91 -10.59
C GLY A 153 10.45 5.92 -10.85
N TRP A 154 11.52 5.82 -10.06
CA TRP A 154 12.63 6.81 -10.07
C TRP A 154 13.32 6.98 -11.42
N GLY A 155 13.45 5.88 -12.18
CA GLY A 155 14.09 5.89 -13.51
C GLY A 155 13.28 6.69 -14.53
N ASN A 156 12.01 6.35 -14.70
CA ASN A 156 11.10 7.01 -15.65
C ASN A 156 10.87 8.48 -15.26
N TYR A 157 10.74 8.78 -13.96
CA TYR A 157 10.62 10.16 -13.49
C TYR A 157 11.81 11.04 -13.91
N LYS A 158 13.05 10.51 -13.79
CA LYS A 158 14.25 11.23 -14.25
C LYS A 158 14.23 11.47 -15.77
N HIS A 159 13.81 10.48 -16.54
CA HIS A 159 13.70 10.59 -17.99
C HIS A 159 12.66 11.64 -18.41
N TYR A 160 11.46 11.59 -17.80
CA TYR A 160 10.40 12.58 -18.01
C TYR A 160 10.86 14.03 -17.73
N LYS A 161 11.63 14.23 -16.66
CA LYS A 161 12.16 15.56 -16.31
C LYS A 161 13.22 16.07 -17.29
N LYS A 162 13.95 15.18 -18.00
CA LYS A 162 14.91 15.58 -19.04
C LYS A 162 14.23 16.04 -20.32
N ILE A 163 13.09 15.44 -20.69
CA ILE A 163 12.35 15.78 -21.91
C ILE A 163 11.62 17.13 -21.78
N LYS A 164 11.24 17.54 -20.57
CA LYS A 164 10.52 18.81 -20.33
C LYS A 164 11.43 20.02 -20.04
N LYS A 165 12.76 19.87 -20.12
CA LYS A 165 13.74 20.97 -20.13
C LYS A 165 14.13 21.32 -21.54
#